data_4ac154ee9606c081b6133d773fceac1e
#
_entry.id   4ac154ee9606c081b6133d773fceac1e
#
_cell.length_a   1.000
_cell.length_b   1.000
_cell.length_c   1.000
_cell.angle_alpha   90.00
_cell.angle_beta   90.00
_cell.angle_gamma   90.00
#
_symmetry.space_group_name_H-M   'P 1'
#
loop_
_entity.id
_entity.type
_entity.pdbx_description
1 polymer ?
#
loop_
_entity_poly.entity_id
_entity_poly.type
_entity_poly.pdbx_seq_one_letter_code
_entity_poly.pdbx_strand_id
1 'polypeptide(L)'
;MLLPEGDLLRDVYLRGSPSAPTVALTFDDGPNGRCTEAVLDALRDAGAPGTFFVLGENVARGQDDALLARMVREGHTIGVHSETHGVRPLFLRGATAEELRAARAAVDAALARAGIAERPAVALFRPPFGFLTEAAARAAAQAGFLIVEWTVSVADWERGRRPEEITDAILARVRPGDVIVLHDGDRTHHRSLARCRDRPNAAATVRLLVPALGSRGLRPAPLAEVLGLAAEAPASSRPAQGARGCATIGRTP
;
A
#
# COMPACT_ATOMS: atom_id res chain seq x y z
N MET A 1 -13.20 0.04 13.32
CA MET A 1 -11.95 0.79 13.15
C MET A 1 -11.83 1.76 14.31
N LEU A 2 -10.84 1.58 15.20
CA LEU A 2 -10.54 2.53 16.27
C LEU A 2 -9.58 3.56 15.69
N LEU A 3 -10.05 4.77 15.43
CA LEU A 3 -9.19 5.86 14.95
C LEU A 3 -8.59 6.58 16.16
N PRO A 4 -7.28 6.89 16.16
CA PRO A 4 -6.66 7.74 17.16
C PRO A 4 -7.19 9.18 17.06
N GLU A 5 -7.24 9.90 18.18
CA GLU A 5 -7.69 11.28 18.23
C GLU A 5 -6.57 12.28 17.95
N GLY A 6 -6.90 13.45 17.39
CA GLY A 6 -6.00 14.59 17.25
C GLY A 6 -5.07 14.59 16.04
N ASP A 7 -3.90 15.20 16.17
CA ASP A 7 -2.92 15.45 15.09
C ASP A 7 -2.41 14.17 14.38
N LEU A 8 -2.53 13.01 15.02
CA LEU A 8 -2.13 11.71 14.45
C LEU A 8 -2.94 11.28 13.22
N LEU A 9 -4.14 11.86 13.02
CA LEU A 9 -4.97 11.55 11.84
C LEU A 9 -4.54 12.31 10.58
N ARG A 10 -3.64 13.28 10.69
CA ARG A 10 -3.17 14.07 9.54
C ARG A 10 -2.44 13.23 8.49
N ASP A 11 -1.83 12.12 8.93
CA ASP A 11 -1.07 11.21 8.07
C ASP A 11 -1.84 9.93 7.74
N VAL A 12 -3.18 9.92 7.97
CA VAL A 12 -4.07 8.79 7.67
C VAL A 12 -4.98 9.15 6.50
N TYR A 13 -4.85 8.41 5.42
CA TYR A 13 -5.58 8.62 4.18
C TYR A 13 -6.58 7.48 3.95
N LEU A 14 -7.84 7.83 3.82
CA LEU A 14 -8.93 6.89 3.54
C LEU A 14 -9.43 7.04 2.10
N ARG A 15 -9.48 8.27 1.61
CA ARG A 15 -10.10 8.64 0.35
C ARG A 15 -9.44 9.88 -0.21
N GLY A 16 -9.41 9.97 -1.53
CA GLY A 16 -9.02 11.17 -2.26
C GLY A 16 -10.17 12.13 -2.52
N SER A 17 -9.95 13.06 -3.44
CA SER A 17 -10.94 14.07 -3.80
C SER A 17 -12.15 13.46 -4.52
N PRO A 18 -13.39 13.74 -4.07
CA PRO A 18 -14.60 13.29 -4.76
C PRO A 18 -14.84 14.03 -6.09
N SER A 19 -14.12 15.12 -6.37
CA SER A 19 -14.24 15.88 -7.60
C SER A 19 -13.37 15.33 -8.74
N ALA A 20 -12.38 14.49 -8.45
CA ALA A 20 -11.55 13.86 -9.46
C ALA A 20 -12.13 12.49 -9.83
N PRO A 21 -12.38 12.19 -11.12
CA PRO A 21 -12.96 10.90 -11.54
C PRO A 21 -11.95 9.75 -11.50
N THR A 22 -11.17 9.68 -10.43
CA THR A 22 -10.10 8.71 -10.24
C THR A 22 -10.37 7.81 -9.06
N VAL A 23 -9.86 6.58 -9.12
CA VAL A 23 -9.87 5.58 -8.05
C VAL A 23 -8.50 4.90 -7.96
N ALA A 24 -8.11 4.43 -6.77
CA ALA A 24 -6.89 3.66 -6.61
C ALA A 24 -7.18 2.17 -6.50
N LEU A 25 -6.45 1.35 -7.27
CA LEU A 25 -6.42 -0.10 -7.11
C LEU A 25 -5.26 -0.47 -6.20
N THR A 26 -5.54 -1.16 -5.10
CA THR A 26 -4.50 -1.56 -4.14
C THR A 26 -4.59 -3.05 -3.84
N PHE A 27 -3.44 -3.68 -3.56
CA PHE A 27 -3.29 -5.11 -3.37
C PHE A 27 -2.48 -5.38 -2.11
N ASP A 28 -3.00 -6.23 -1.23
CA ASP A 28 -2.41 -6.55 0.06
C ASP A 28 -1.86 -7.98 0.10
N ASP A 29 -0.96 -8.25 1.07
CA ASP A 29 -0.40 -9.55 1.44
C ASP A 29 0.64 -10.15 0.47
N GLY A 30 0.93 -9.50 -0.65
CA GLY A 30 1.96 -9.94 -1.59
C GLY A 30 3.41 -9.75 -1.06
N PRO A 31 4.44 -10.08 -1.86
CA PRO A 31 4.32 -10.80 -3.14
C PRO A 31 4.02 -12.29 -2.95
N ASN A 32 3.33 -12.90 -3.91
CA ASN A 32 2.93 -14.30 -3.85
C ASN A 32 3.11 -15.00 -5.22
N GLY A 33 4.32 -14.98 -5.75
CA GLY A 33 4.68 -15.69 -6.97
C GLY A 33 3.69 -15.46 -8.10
N ARG A 34 3.06 -16.52 -8.60
CA ARG A 34 2.14 -16.48 -9.74
C ARG A 34 0.86 -15.66 -9.52
N CYS A 35 0.43 -15.45 -8.28
CA CYS A 35 -0.73 -14.59 -8.01
C CYS A 35 -0.39 -13.12 -8.27
N THR A 36 0.70 -12.64 -7.70
CA THR A 36 1.19 -11.27 -7.95
C THR A 36 1.55 -11.05 -9.42
N GLU A 37 2.22 -12.04 -10.06
CA GLU A 37 2.54 -11.97 -11.48
C GLU A 37 1.28 -11.82 -12.35
N ALA A 38 0.23 -12.60 -12.08
CA ALA A 38 -1.02 -12.52 -12.82
C ALA A 38 -1.75 -11.17 -12.65
N VAL A 39 -1.65 -10.56 -11.44
CA VAL A 39 -2.18 -9.22 -11.20
C VAL A 39 -1.40 -8.17 -11.98
N LEU A 40 -0.06 -8.24 -11.99
CA LEU A 40 0.77 -7.35 -12.80
C LEU A 40 0.47 -7.46 -14.30
N ASP A 41 0.28 -8.69 -14.80
CA ASP A 41 -0.15 -8.90 -16.19
C ASP A 41 -1.51 -8.24 -16.48
N ALA A 42 -2.47 -8.41 -15.58
CA ALA A 42 -3.80 -7.84 -15.75
C ALA A 42 -3.78 -6.29 -15.73
N LEU A 43 -2.98 -5.70 -14.85
CA LEU A 43 -2.78 -4.24 -14.78
C LEU A 43 -2.10 -3.69 -16.02
N ARG A 44 -1.02 -4.36 -16.49
CA ARG A 44 -0.32 -4.00 -17.74
C ARG A 44 -1.26 -4.04 -18.94
N ASP A 45 -2.00 -5.14 -19.09
CA ASP A 45 -2.92 -5.35 -20.21
C ASP A 45 -4.06 -4.31 -20.21
N ALA A 46 -4.45 -3.85 -19.02
CA ALA A 46 -5.47 -2.81 -18.85
C ALA A 46 -4.90 -1.37 -18.86
N GLY A 47 -3.59 -1.19 -18.91
CA GLY A 47 -2.94 0.13 -18.81
C GLY A 47 -3.23 0.85 -17.48
N ALA A 48 -3.42 0.09 -16.39
CA ALA A 48 -3.83 0.63 -15.10
C ALA A 48 -2.69 0.55 -14.07
N PRO A 49 -2.44 1.61 -13.29
CA PRO A 49 -1.51 1.56 -12.18
C PRO A 49 -2.12 0.81 -10.99
N GLY A 50 -1.25 0.23 -10.15
CA GLY A 50 -1.62 -0.40 -8.89
C GLY A 50 -0.68 0.00 -7.76
N THR A 51 -1.13 -0.18 -6.52
CA THR A 51 -0.29 -0.05 -5.32
C THR A 51 -0.28 -1.36 -4.58
N PHE A 52 0.91 -1.88 -4.29
CA PHE A 52 1.09 -3.17 -3.62
C PHE A 52 1.59 -2.94 -2.19
N PHE A 53 0.80 -3.31 -1.19
CA PHE A 53 1.19 -3.30 0.21
C PHE A 53 1.75 -4.67 0.57
N VAL A 54 3.07 -4.80 0.52
CA VAL A 54 3.78 -6.07 0.63
C VAL A 54 4.11 -6.42 2.08
N LEU A 55 4.13 -7.73 2.38
CA LEU A 55 4.63 -8.26 3.65
C LEU A 55 6.16 -8.38 3.59
N GLY A 56 6.84 -7.82 4.59
CA GLY A 56 8.31 -7.82 4.63
C GLY A 56 8.88 -9.23 4.61
N GLU A 57 8.33 -10.16 5.36
CA GLU A 57 8.83 -11.54 5.37
C GLU A 57 8.64 -12.29 4.04
N ASN A 58 7.60 -11.96 3.24
CA ASN A 58 7.45 -12.51 1.90
C ASN A 58 8.54 -11.99 0.96
N VAL A 59 8.86 -10.71 1.07
CA VAL A 59 9.93 -10.05 0.33
C VAL A 59 11.31 -10.58 0.76
N ALA A 60 11.55 -10.73 2.06
CA ALA A 60 12.84 -11.14 2.63
C ALA A 60 13.28 -12.53 2.14
N ARG A 61 12.35 -13.38 1.70
CA ARG A 61 12.67 -14.68 1.10
C ARG A 61 13.47 -14.60 -0.21
N GLY A 62 13.49 -13.43 -0.86
CA GLY A 62 14.28 -13.16 -2.06
C GLY A 62 13.83 -13.90 -3.32
N GLN A 63 12.70 -14.60 -3.27
CA GLN A 63 12.20 -15.42 -4.38
C GLN A 63 11.38 -14.63 -5.39
N ASP A 64 10.91 -13.45 -5.00
CA ASP A 64 10.03 -12.59 -5.77
C ASP A 64 10.65 -11.22 -6.10
N ASP A 65 11.98 -11.08 -5.98
CA ASP A 65 12.71 -9.84 -6.27
C ASP A 65 12.40 -9.31 -7.68
N ALA A 66 12.27 -10.21 -8.65
CA ALA A 66 11.90 -9.86 -10.02
C ALA A 66 10.50 -9.25 -10.13
N LEU A 67 9.55 -9.66 -9.26
CA LEU A 67 8.20 -9.08 -9.23
C LEU A 67 8.22 -7.67 -8.65
N LEU A 68 9.01 -7.42 -7.59
CA LEU A 68 9.17 -6.07 -7.06
C LEU A 68 9.81 -5.14 -8.09
N ALA A 69 10.87 -5.62 -8.77
CA ALA A 69 11.49 -4.86 -9.86
C ALA A 69 10.51 -4.58 -11.00
N ARG A 70 9.64 -5.53 -11.32
CA ARG A 70 8.59 -5.37 -12.31
C ARG A 70 7.58 -4.31 -11.88
N MET A 71 7.13 -4.32 -10.60
CA MET A 71 6.25 -3.28 -10.05
C MET A 71 6.81 -1.88 -10.31
N VAL A 72 8.11 -1.68 -9.99
CA VAL A 72 8.75 -0.37 -10.20
C VAL A 72 8.86 -0.01 -11.67
N ARG A 73 9.29 -0.94 -12.53
CA ARG A 73 9.46 -0.68 -13.98
C ARG A 73 8.16 -0.42 -14.71
N GLU A 74 7.06 -0.99 -14.26
CA GLU A 74 5.72 -0.80 -14.82
C GLU A 74 4.97 0.39 -14.18
N GLY A 75 5.63 1.15 -13.29
CA GLY A 75 5.07 2.38 -12.69
C GLY A 75 4.07 2.14 -11.56
N HIS A 76 4.10 0.95 -10.97
CA HIS A 76 3.31 0.66 -9.77
C HIS A 76 4.01 1.18 -8.51
N THR A 77 3.23 1.41 -7.45
CA THR A 77 3.73 1.86 -6.16
C THR A 77 3.88 0.67 -5.21
N ILE A 78 4.95 0.67 -4.40
CA ILE A 78 5.16 -0.30 -3.33
C ILE A 78 5.00 0.40 -1.99
N GLY A 79 4.09 -0.10 -1.16
CA GLY A 79 3.95 0.21 0.26
C GLY A 79 4.26 -1.03 1.11
N VAL A 80 4.25 -0.90 2.43
CA VAL A 80 4.43 -2.02 3.36
C VAL A 80 3.14 -2.35 4.10
N HIS A 81 2.91 -3.65 4.34
CA HIS A 81 1.78 -4.19 5.08
C HIS A 81 2.22 -4.85 6.40
N SER A 82 3.21 -4.26 7.08
CA SER A 82 4.03 -4.80 8.17
C SER A 82 5.05 -5.86 7.70
N GLU A 83 5.79 -6.42 8.66
CA GLU A 83 6.71 -7.54 8.39
C GLU A 83 5.95 -8.86 8.34
N THR A 84 5.12 -9.15 9.36
CA THR A 84 4.58 -10.47 9.64
C THR A 84 3.06 -10.61 9.47
N HIS A 85 2.34 -9.54 9.14
CA HIS A 85 0.86 -9.46 9.19
C HIS A 85 0.29 -9.77 10.59
N GLY A 86 1.10 -9.56 11.64
CA GLY A 86 0.69 -9.83 13.01
C GLY A 86 -0.20 -8.73 13.59
N VAL A 87 -1.27 -9.11 14.31
CA VAL A 87 -2.09 -8.14 15.08
C VAL A 87 -1.35 -7.66 16.32
N ARG A 88 -0.61 -8.56 16.98
CA ARG A 88 0.06 -8.26 18.25
C ARG A 88 1.02 -7.07 18.18
N PRO A 89 1.87 -6.90 17.15
CA PRO A 89 2.76 -5.75 17.04
C PRO A 89 2.03 -4.41 17.03
N LEU A 90 0.80 -4.33 16.53
CA LEU A 90 0.01 -3.10 16.46
C LEU A 90 -0.37 -2.55 17.84
N PHE A 91 -0.36 -3.39 18.88
CA PHE A 91 -0.71 -3.03 20.25
C PHE A 91 0.50 -2.93 21.18
N LEU A 92 1.68 -3.38 20.75
CA LEU A 92 2.88 -3.37 21.58
C LEU A 92 3.74 -2.14 21.26
N ARG A 93 4.15 -1.42 22.32
CA ARG A 93 5.00 -0.25 22.20
C ARG A 93 6.32 -0.62 21.50
N GLY A 94 6.64 0.09 20.41
CA GLY A 94 7.86 -0.11 19.64
C GLY A 94 7.80 -1.24 18.60
N ALA A 95 6.95 -2.23 18.75
CA ALA A 95 6.89 -3.38 17.84
C ALA A 95 6.48 -2.98 16.41
N THR A 96 5.51 -2.05 16.26
CA THR A 96 5.14 -1.53 14.93
C THR A 96 6.33 -0.87 14.23
N ALA A 97 7.14 -0.10 14.95
CA ALA A 97 8.32 0.56 14.36
C ALA A 97 9.37 -0.47 13.90
N GLU A 98 9.50 -1.58 14.59
CA GLU A 98 10.38 -2.70 14.20
C GLU A 98 9.86 -3.39 12.94
N GLU A 99 8.58 -3.73 12.90
CA GLU A 99 7.91 -4.31 11.73
C GLU A 99 8.06 -3.40 10.48
N LEU A 100 7.84 -2.09 10.62
CA LEU A 100 7.96 -1.14 9.51
C LEU A 100 9.39 -1.00 9.01
N ARG A 101 10.38 -0.97 9.92
CA ARG A 101 11.79 -0.90 9.53
C ARG A 101 12.26 -2.18 8.83
N ALA A 102 11.85 -3.34 9.33
CA ALA A 102 12.18 -4.64 8.75
C ALA A 102 11.58 -4.76 7.35
N ALA A 103 10.29 -4.48 7.18
CA ALA A 103 9.61 -4.54 5.90
C ALA A 103 10.22 -3.59 4.87
N ARG A 104 10.53 -2.34 5.25
CA ARG A 104 11.22 -1.38 4.37
C ARG A 104 12.59 -1.91 3.94
N ALA A 105 13.39 -2.40 4.89
CA ALA A 105 14.71 -2.93 4.61
C ALA A 105 14.66 -4.15 3.67
N ALA A 106 13.64 -5.01 3.82
CA ALA A 106 13.42 -6.15 2.93
C ALA A 106 13.12 -5.69 1.49
N VAL A 107 12.24 -4.68 1.30
CA VAL A 107 11.95 -4.11 -0.02
C VAL A 107 13.19 -3.48 -0.63
N ASP A 108 13.93 -2.66 0.12
CA ASP A 108 15.16 -2.01 -0.36
C ASP A 108 16.21 -3.04 -0.79
N ALA A 109 16.38 -4.11 -0.02
CA ALA A 109 17.31 -5.18 -0.33
C ALA A 109 16.88 -5.97 -1.59
N ALA A 110 15.58 -6.27 -1.74
CA ALA A 110 15.04 -6.96 -2.90
C ALA A 110 15.24 -6.14 -4.19
N LEU A 111 14.93 -4.86 -4.16
CA LEU A 111 15.15 -3.96 -5.31
C LEU A 111 16.62 -3.82 -5.66
N ALA A 112 17.52 -3.77 -4.65
CA ALA A 112 18.96 -3.77 -4.89
C ALA A 112 19.44 -5.06 -5.57
N ARG A 113 19.00 -6.24 -5.08
CA ARG A 113 19.32 -7.54 -5.71
C ARG A 113 18.81 -7.62 -7.14
N ALA A 114 17.66 -7.02 -7.42
CA ALA A 114 17.07 -6.97 -8.77
C ALA A 114 17.66 -5.87 -9.67
N GLY A 115 18.70 -5.15 -9.22
CA GLY A 115 19.41 -4.13 -10.02
C GLY A 115 18.63 -2.84 -10.24
N ILE A 116 17.68 -2.50 -9.37
CA ILE A 116 16.98 -1.22 -9.41
C ILE A 116 17.82 -0.15 -8.69
N ALA A 117 18.42 0.75 -9.48
CA ALA A 117 19.32 1.80 -8.98
C ALA A 117 18.56 2.93 -8.30
N GLU A 118 17.50 3.44 -8.95
CA GLU A 118 16.61 4.47 -8.38
C GLU A 118 15.47 3.76 -7.66
N ARG A 119 15.57 3.72 -6.35
CA ARG A 119 14.57 3.07 -5.52
C ARG A 119 13.49 4.07 -5.11
N PRO A 120 12.21 3.76 -5.37
CA PRO A 120 11.14 4.62 -4.89
C PRO A 120 11.17 4.69 -3.36
N ALA A 121 10.84 5.83 -2.80
CA ALA A 121 10.64 5.94 -1.37
C ALA A 121 9.46 5.05 -0.96
N VAL A 122 9.72 4.02 -0.13
CA VAL A 122 8.66 3.19 0.45
C VAL A 122 8.14 3.91 1.68
N ALA A 123 7.24 4.86 1.47
CA ALA A 123 6.72 5.74 2.52
C ALA A 123 5.24 5.46 2.86
N LEU A 124 4.65 4.40 2.30
CA LEU A 124 3.25 4.03 2.52
C LEU A 124 3.16 2.82 3.44
N PHE A 125 2.29 2.90 4.43
CA PHE A 125 1.96 1.79 5.33
C PHE A 125 0.47 1.55 5.35
N ARG A 126 0.06 0.28 5.27
CA ARG A 126 -1.30 -0.15 5.55
C ARG A 126 -1.28 -1.10 6.73
N PRO A 127 -1.99 -0.78 7.83
CA PRO A 127 -2.05 -1.68 8.98
C PRO A 127 -2.77 -2.99 8.63
N PRO A 128 -2.25 -4.15 9.07
CA PRO A 128 -2.96 -5.42 8.95
C PRO A 128 -4.38 -5.35 9.48
N PHE A 129 -5.34 -5.91 8.74
CA PHE A 129 -6.78 -5.93 9.06
C PHE A 129 -7.44 -4.54 9.14
N GLY A 130 -6.77 -3.46 8.79
CA GLY A 130 -7.24 -2.09 9.03
C GLY A 130 -7.26 -1.72 10.52
N PHE A 131 -6.50 -2.40 11.36
CA PHE A 131 -6.41 -2.09 12.78
C PHE A 131 -5.38 -1.00 13.05
N LEU A 132 -5.83 0.23 13.04
CA LEU A 132 -4.99 1.37 13.38
C LEU A 132 -5.11 1.72 14.87
N THR A 133 -4.07 1.42 15.64
CA THR A 133 -3.94 1.85 17.04
C THR A 133 -3.16 3.16 17.13
N GLU A 134 -3.31 3.88 18.23
CA GLU A 134 -2.51 5.09 18.49
C GLU A 134 -0.99 4.78 18.47
N ALA A 135 -0.60 3.63 19.04
CA ALA A 135 0.80 3.20 19.04
C ALA A 135 1.33 2.98 17.63
N ALA A 136 0.54 2.32 16.76
CA ALA A 136 0.89 2.08 15.36
C ALA A 136 0.95 3.40 14.57
N ALA A 137 -0.02 4.31 14.77
CA ALA A 137 -0.03 5.61 14.10
C ALA A 137 1.21 6.45 14.46
N ARG A 138 1.55 6.54 15.76
CA ARG A 138 2.77 7.24 16.21
C ARG A 138 4.05 6.62 15.65
N ALA A 139 4.14 5.30 15.64
CA ALA A 139 5.29 4.59 15.11
C ALA A 139 5.47 4.84 13.60
N ALA A 140 4.38 4.79 12.83
CA ALA A 140 4.38 5.08 11.41
C ALA A 140 4.83 6.53 11.12
N ALA A 141 4.23 7.52 11.80
CA ALA A 141 4.59 8.93 11.66
C ALA A 141 6.07 9.19 11.99
N GLN A 142 6.57 8.62 13.10
CA GLN A 142 7.98 8.74 13.50
C GLN A 142 8.94 8.10 12.49
N ALA A 143 8.51 7.04 11.83
CA ALA A 143 9.28 6.35 10.79
C ALA A 143 9.13 6.99 9.40
N GLY A 144 8.33 8.07 9.27
CA GLY A 144 8.10 8.80 8.03
C GLY A 144 7.16 8.07 7.06
N PHE A 145 6.25 7.23 7.57
CA PHE A 145 5.22 6.59 6.77
C PHE A 145 3.90 7.37 6.79
N LEU A 146 3.27 7.46 5.63
CA LEU A 146 1.87 7.81 5.47
C LEU A 146 1.02 6.55 5.62
N ILE A 147 -0.06 6.62 6.37
CA ILE A 147 -0.96 5.49 6.59
C ILE A 147 -2.07 5.54 5.57
N VAL A 148 -2.28 4.45 4.85
CA VAL A 148 -3.31 4.35 3.82
C VAL A 148 -4.23 3.17 4.12
N GLU A 149 -5.48 3.50 4.38
CA GLU A 149 -6.57 2.54 4.50
C GLU A 149 -7.33 2.42 3.16
N TRP A 150 -8.56 1.93 3.19
CA TRP A 150 -9.42 1.77 2.03
C TRP A 150 -10.83 2.27 2.31
N THR A 151 -11.57 2.55 1.24
CA THR A 151 -13.00 2.88 1.30
C THR A 151 -13.88 1.77 0.71
N VAL A 152 -13.32 0.94 -0.17
CA VAL A 152 -14.03 -0.17 -0.78
C VAL A 152 -13.29 -1.47 -0.52
N SER A 153 -13.94 -2.36 0.26
CA SER A 153 -13.54 -3.76 0.48
C SER A 153 -14.75 -4.66 0.27
N VAL A 154 -14.56 -5.79 -0.38
CA VAL A 154 -15.64 -6.70 -0.78
C VAL A 154 -15.32 -8.16 -0.45
N ALA A 155 -14.41 -8.40 0.48
CA ALA A 155 -14.01 -9.73 0.93
C ALA A 155 -13.65 -10.66 -0.25
N ASP A 156 -12.76 -10.19 -1.14
CA ASP A 156 -12.27 -10.92 -2.31
C ASP A 156 -11.49 -12.20 -1.94
N TRP A 157 -11.05 -12.29 -0.68
CA TRP A 157 -10.36 -13.45 -0.09
C TRP A 157 -11.29 -14.61 0.28
N GLU A 158 -12.61 -14.42 0.31
CA GLU A 158 -13.55 -15.48 0.67
C GLU A 158 -13.56 -16.58 -0.39
N ARG A 159 -13.53 -17.84 0.09
CA ARG A 159 -13.55 -18.99 -0.80
C ARG A 159 -14.86 -19.08 -1.59
N GLY A 160 -14.75 -19.41 -2.86
CA GLY A 160 -15.90 -19.61 -3.75
C GLY A 160 -16.47 -18.33 -4.35
N ARG A 161 -15.97 -17.17 -4.00
CA ARG A 161 -16.35 -15.93 -4.69
C ARG A 161 -15.82 -15.92 -6.11
N ARG A 162 -16.66 -15.47 -7.04
CA ARG A 162 -16.27 -15.34 -8.43
C ARG A 162 -15.82 -13.92 -8.76
N PRO A 163 -14.91 -13.73 -9.72
CA PRO A 163 -14.44 -12.40 -10.12
C PRO A 163 -15.57 -11.45 -10.53
N GLU A 164 -16.63 -11.97 -11.15
CA GLU A 164 -17.82 -11.19 -11.53
C GLU A 164 -18.55 -10.65 -10.31
N GLU A 165 -18.77 -11.47 -9.28
CA GLU A 165 -19.42 -11.08 -8.03
C GLU A 165 -18.61 -10.04 -7.25
N ILE A 166 -17.27 -10.20 -7.26
CA ILE A 166 -16.34 -9.23 -6.67
C ILE A 166 -16.43 -7.90 -7.41
N THR A 167 -16.39 -7.95 -8.76
CA THR A 167 -16.50 -6.79 -9.63
C THR A 167 -17.81 -6.04 -9.40
N ASP A 168 -18.95 -6.74 -9.43
CA ASP A 168 -20.27 -6.14 -9.22
C ASP A 168 -20.39 -5.50 -7.83
N ALA A 169 -19.85 -6.17 -6.80
CA ALA A 169 -19.86 -5.66 -5.44
C ALA A 169 -19.00 -4.38 -5.28
N ILE A 170 -17.88 -4.28 -5.99
CA ILE A 170 -17.07 -3.06 -6.05
C ILE A 170 -17.85 -1.97 -6.77
N LEU A 171 -18.35 -2.27 -7.96
CA LEU A 171 -19.08 -1.31 -8.78
C LEU A 171 -20.34 -0.76 -8.10
N ALA A 172 -20.99 -1.53 -7.24
CA ALA A 172 -22.13 -1.06 -6.46
C ALA A 172 -21.77 0.01 -5.40
N ARG A 173 -20.50 0.12 -5.01
CA ARG A 173 -20.04 0.99 -3.92
C ARG A 173 -19.10 2.10 -4.36
N VAL A 174 -18.30 1.85 -5.40
CA VAL A 174 -17.20 2.73 -5.81
C VAL A 174 -17.67 4.11 -6.23
N ARG A 175 -16.95 5.13 -5.80
CA ARG A 175 -17.14 6.55 -6.08
C ARG A 175 -15.80 7.22 -6.41
N PRO A 176 -15.80 8.40 -7.03
CA PRO A 176 -14.58 9.18 -7.22
C PRO A 176 -13.79 9.35 -5.91
N GLY A 177 -12.49 9.21 -5.99
CA GLY A 177 -11.57 9.31 -4.86
C GLY A 177 -11.42 8.02 -4.03
N ASP A 178 -12.15 6.95 -4.33
CA ASP A 178 -12.08 5.73 -3.54
C ASP A 178 -10.75 4.98 -3.70
N VAL A 179 -10.35 4.36 -2.60
CA VAL A 179 -9.26 3.39 -2.52
C VAL A 179 -9.87 1.99 -2.40
N ILE A 180 -9.65 1.16 -3.43
CA ILE A 180 -10.19 -0.20 -3.53
C ILE A 180 -9.10 -1.17 -3.06
N VAL A 181 -9.42 -2.03 -2.09
CA VAL A 181 -8.53 -3.10 -1.65
C VAL A 181 -8.93 -4.45 -2.23
N LEU A 182 -7.93 -5.12 -2.79
CA LEU A 182 -7.91 -6.52 -3.22
C LEU A 182 -6.69 -7.21 -2.61
N HIS A 183 -6.57 -8.52 -2.76
CA HIS A 183 -5.45 -9.27 -2.20
C HIS A 183 -4.77 -10.12 -3.28
N ASP A 184 -3.47 -9.90 -3.49
CA ASP A 184 -2.64 -10.72 -4.39
C ASP A 184 -1.83 -11.77 -3.63
N GLY A 185 -1.81 -11.67 -2.29
CA GLY A 185 -1.16 -12.59 -1.39
C GLY A 185 -2.07 -13.16 -0.32
N ASP A 186 -1.46 -13.89 0.60
CA ASP A 186 -2.10 -14.54 1.72
C ASP A 186 -1.08 -14.62 2.86
N ARG A 187 -1.54 -14.34 4.07
CA ARG A 187 -0.73 -14.38 5.31
C ARG A 187 -0.26 -15.78 5.71
N THR A 188 -0.71 -16.83 5.03
CA THR A 188 -0.29 -18.21 5.29
C THR A 188 1.06 -18.54 4.70
N HIS A 189 1.70 -17.58 4.02
CA HIS A 189 3.04 -17.70 3.42
C HIS A 189 3.15 -18.82 2.37
N HIS A 190 2.04 -19.30 1.84
CA HIS A 190 2.03 -20.24 0.73
C HIS A 190 2.32 -19.50 -0.56
N ARG A 191 3.48 -19.80 -1.14
CA ARG A 191 3.85 -19.23 -2.42
C ARG A 191 3.25 -20.01 -3.57
N SER A 192 2.52 -19.34 -4.43
CA SER A 192 1.94 -19.91 -5.66
C SER A 192 3.00 -20.02 -6.76
N LEU A 193 3.76 -21.12 -6.79
CA LEU A 193 4.91 -21.29 -7.68
C LEU A 193 4.53 -21.64 -9.13
N ALA A 194 3.66 -22.64 -9.31
CA ALA A 194 3.32 -23.13 -10.63
C ALA A 194 2.12 -22.41 -11.26
N ARG A 195 1.13 -22.08 -10.44
CA ARG A 195 -0.05 -21.31 -10.81
C ARG A 195 -0.60 -20.61 -9.59
N CYS A 196 -1.33 -19.51 -9.78
CA CYS A 196 -2.01 -18.85 -8.66
C CYS A 196 -3.13 -19.76 -8.12
N ARG A 197 -3.07 -20.07 -6.82
CA ARG A 197 -4.06 -20.89 -6.13
C ARG A 197 -4.76 -20.15 -5.01
N ASP A 198 -4.02 -19.29 -4.32
CA ASP A 198 -4.47 -18.68 -3.08
C ASP A 198 -5.34 -17.46 -3.31
N ARG A 199 -5.03 -16.69 -4.37
CA ARG A 199 -5.76 -15.47 -4.77
C ARG A 199 -6.06 -15.46 -6.28
N PRO A 200 -6.69 -16.49 -6.85
CA PRO A 200 -6.88 -16.61 -8.29
C PRO A 200 -7.81 -15.55 -8.87
N ASN A 201 -8.64 -14.93 -8.03
CA ASN A 201 -9.67 -13.99 -8.45
C ASN A 201 -9.15 -12.57 -8.69
N ALA A 202 -8.05 -12.15 -8.02
CA ALA A 202 -7.58 -10.77 -8.09
C ALA A 202 -7.29 -10.31 -9.53
N ALA A 203 -6.50 -11.08 -10.26
CA ALA A 203 -6.17 -10.77 -11.66
C ALA A 203 -7.41 -10.77 -12.59
N ALA A 204 -8.30 -11.73 -12.41
CA ALA A 204 -9.54 -11.80 -13.20
C ALA A 204 -10.47 -10.63 -12.86
N THR A 205 -10.57 -10.26 -11.57
CA THR A 205 -11.30 -9.06 -11.13
C THR A 205 -10.75 -7.80 -11.77
N VAL A 206 -9.42 -7.61 -11.81
CA VAL A 206 -8.81 -6.44 -12.48
C VAL A 206 -9.23 -6.33 -13.94
N ARG A 207 -9.21 -7.47 -14.69
CA ARG A 207 -9.60 -7.50 -16.11
C ARG A 207 -11.06 -7.12 -16.35
N LEU A 208 -11.94 -7.45 -15.42
CA LEU A 208 -13.37 -7.08 -15.49
C LEU A 208 -13.61 -5.65 -14.99
N LEU A 209 -12.98 -5.29 -13.89
CA LEU A 209 -13.22 -4.05 -13.17
C LEU A 209 -12.74 -2.82 -13.94
N VAL A 210 -11.53 -2.86 -14.52
CA VAL A 210 -10.95 -1.66 -15.15
C VAL A 210 -11.79 -1.15 -16.32
N PRO A 211 -12.22 -1.99 -17.29
CA PRO A 211 -13.13 -1.53 -18.35
C PRO A 211 -14.48 -1.04 -17.81
N ALA A 212 -15.02 -1.71 -16.78
CA ALA A 212 -16.31 -1.35 -16.19
C ALA A 212 -16.25 -0.02 -15.43
N LEU A 213 -15.12 0.32 -14.78
CA LEU A 213 -14.87 1.65 -14.22
C LEU A 213 -14.87 2.71 -15.33
N GLY A 214 -14.15 2.44 -16.43
CA GLY A 214 -14.12 3.33 -17.60
C GLY A 214 -15.50 3.63 -18.16
N SER A 215 -16.38 2.62 -18.26
CA SER A 215 -17.77 2.79 -18.70
C SER A 215 -18.61 3.67 -17.76
N ARG A 216 -18.14 3.89 -16.53
CA ARG A 216 -18.75 4.79 -15.54
C ARG A 216 -18.06 6.15 -15.44
N GLY A 217 -17.12 6.43 -16.33
CA GLY A 217 -16.32 7.65 -16.30
C GLY A 217 -15.29 7.69 -15.15
N LEU A 218 -14.98 6.53 -14.53
CA LEU A 218 -13.95 6.41 -13.50
C LEU A 218 -12.67 5.82 -14.10
N ARG A 219 -11.53 6.33 -13.66
CA ARG A 219 -10.23 5.91 -14.13
C ARG A 219 -9.36 5.43 -12.98
N PRO A 220 -8.75 4.23 -13.03
CA PRO A 220 -7.66 3.89 -12.13
C PRO A 220 -6.50 4.88 -12.27
N ALA A 221 -5.97 5.34 -11.15
CA ALA A 221 -4.85 6.28 -11.11
C ALA A 221 -3.85 5.90 -10.01
N PRO A 222 -2.59 6.38 -10.08
CA PRO A 222 -1.64 6.20 -9.00
C PRO A 222 -2.23 6.67 -7.67
N LEU A 223 -1.98 5.93 -6.59
CA LEU A 223 -2.54 6.23 -5.28
C LEU A 223 -2.22 7.67 -4.83
N ALA A 224 -0.98 8.13 -5.07
CA ALA A 224 -0.57 9.49 -4.75
C ALA A 224 -1.42 10.55 -5.48
N GLU A 225 -1.78 10.31 -6.74
CA GLU A 225 -2.68 11.19 -7.50
C GLU A 225 -4.09 11.19 -6.89
N VAL A 226 -4.64 10.00 -6.60
CA VAL A 226 -5.98 9.87 -6.01
C VAL A 226 -6.06 10.60 -4.68
N LEU A 227 -5.05 10.44 -3.82
CA LEU A 227 -5.01 11.04 -2.48
C LEU A 227 -4.59 12.52 -2.49
N GLY A 228 -4.20 13.07 -3.63
CA GLY A 228 -3.71 14.47 -3.72
C GLY A 228 -2.38 14.67 -2.99
N LEU A 229 -1.58 13.61 -2.87
CA LEU A 229 -0.22 13.72 -2.33
C LEU A 229 0.65 14.43 -3.37
N ALA A 230 1.41 15.44 -2.93
CA ALA A 230 2.40 16.06 -3.81
C ALA A 230 3.38 14.97 -4.28
N ALA A 231 3.74 14.98 -5.58
CA ALA A 231 4.79 14.11 -6.07
C ALA A 231 6.03 14.32 -5.18
N GLU A 232 6.43 13.31 -4.42
CA GLU A 232 7.59 13.44 -3.54
C GLU A 232 8.82 13.77 -4.39
N ALA A 233 9.37 14.96 -4.16
CA ALA A 233 10.73 15.25 -4.59
C ALA A 233 11.67 14.24 -3.88
N PRO A 234 12.69 13.71 -4.58
CA PRO A 234 13.62 12.75 -4.00
C PRO A 234 14.16 13.29 -2.66
N ALA A 235 14.27 12.43 -1.66
CA ALA A 235 14.57 12.73 -0.25
C ALA A 235 15.85 13.59 0.01
N SER A 236 16.62 13.92 -1.03
CA SER A 236 17.83 14.75 -0.96
C SER A 236 17.58 16.26 -0.79
N SER A 237 16.35 16.75 -0.78
CA SER A 237 16.04 18.19 -0.78
C SER A 237 15.23 18.72 0.41
N ARG A 238 15.04 17.95 1.49
CA ARG A 238 14.48 18.50 2.72
C ARG A 238 15.58 19.16 3.54
N PRO A 239 15.61 20.51 3.66
CA PRO A 239 16.53 21.16 4.59
C PRO A 239 16.15 20.76 6.01
N ALA A 240 17.14 20.35 6.80
CA ALA A 240 16.99 20.15 8.24
C ALA A 240 16.35 21.41 8.84
N GLN A 241 15.15 21.28 9.40
CA GLN A 241 14.53 22.39 10.13
C GLN A 241 15.40 22.68 11.34
N GLY A 242 16.16 23.79 11.25
CA GLY A 242 17.05 24.26 12.27
C GLY A 242 16.32 24.48 13.59
N ALA A 243 16.90 23.98 14.65
CA ALA A 243 16.54 24.26 16.01
C ALA A 243 16.44 25.80 16.19
N ARG A 244 15.23 26.29 16.44
CA ARG A 244 15.06 27.72 16.84
C ARG A 244 15.69 27.89 18.21
N GLY A 245 16.78 28.63 18.23
CA GLY A 245 17.49 28.99 19.45
C GLY A 245 16.56 29.67 20.46
N CYS A 246 16.67 29.22 21.68
CA CYS A 246 16.09 29.84 22.86
C CYS A 246 16.72 31.23 23.04
N ALA A 247 15.99 32.30 22.77
CA ALA A 247 16.43 33.66 23.06
C ALA A 247 16.32 33.88 24.57
N THR A 248 17.46 33.95 25.24
CA THR A 248 17.60 34.39 26.61
C THR A 248 17.23 35.85 26.71
N ILE A 249 16.15 36.16 27.44
CA ILE A 249 15.80 37.53 27.81
C ILE A 249 16.76 37.96 28.95
N GLY A 250 17.73 38.81 28.61
CA GLY A 250 18.61 39.49 29.57
C GLY A 250 17.81 40.48 30.42
N ARG A 251 17.86 40.33 31.74
CA ARG A 251 17.55 41.39 32.71
C ARG A 251 18.76 42.31 32.80
N THR A 252 18.55 43.57 32.65
CA THR A 252 19.47 44.64 33.07
C THR A 252 18.82 45.52 34.11
N PRO A 253 19.60 46.19 34.96
CA PRO A 253 19.36 46.53 36.36
C PRO A 253 18.37 47.67 36.58
#